data_5378ad1275190f9e61abd1b7ba80d794
#
_entry.id   5378ad1275190f9e61abd1b7ba80d794
#
_cell.length_a   1.000
_cell.length_b   1.000
_cell.length_c   1.000
_cell.angle_alpha   90.00
_cell.angle_beta   90.00
_cell.angle_gamma   90.00
#
_symmetry.space_group_name_H-M   'P 1'
#
loop_
_entity.id
_entity.type
_entity.pdbx_description
1 polymer ?
#
loop_
_entity_poly.entity_id
_entity_poly.type
_entity_poly.pdbx_seq_one_letter_code
_entity_poly.pdbx_strand_id
1 'polypeptide(L)'
;MSEHYYTKSPRSESDRRRFEAVLLGRRLTFETDAGVFSKSGVDFGSRLLIETADIPDGARVLDVGCGYGPIGLAIAAARPSARVTMLDINERAVGLARANAERNGIRNVTILASDGLEAVRGQTFDAVLTNPPIRAGKAVVHRIFEEAHGALAPGGVLWVVIQKKQGAPSAAAKLEELFGAEHVRMAARDKGYHILRAERANNC
;
A
#
# COMPACT_ATOMS: atom_id res chain seq x y z
N MET A 1 15.01 -3.80 -22.21
CA MET A 1 14.39 -2.60 -21.60
C MET A 1 13.51 -3.07 -20.46
N SER A 2 13.78 -2.60 -19.25
CA SER A 2 12.94 -2.93 -18.09
C SER A 2 11.63 -2.16 -18.22
N GLU A 3 10.53 -2.87 -18.28
CA GLU A 3 9.21 -2.28 -18.25
C GLU A 3 8.97 -1.56 -16.91
N HIS A 4 8.44 -0.34 -16.97
CA HIS A 4 8.09 0.35 -15.75
C HIS A 4 6.86 -0.29 -15.11
N TYR A 5 6.97 -0.66 -13.83
CA TYR A 5 5.85 -1.18 -13.05
C TYR A 5 4.61 -0.27 -13.12
N TYR A 6 4.81 1.04 -13.14
CA TYR A 6 3.74 2.05 -13.16
C TYR A 6 3.17 2.23 -14.58
N THR A 7 2.64 1.13 -15.15
CA THR A 7 1.93 1.13 -16.43
C THR A 7 0.56 0.46 -16.27
N LYS A 8 -0.40 0.90 -17.06
CA LYS A 8 -1.76 0.33 -17.03
C LYS A 8 -1.79 -1.12 -17.53
N SER A 9 -1.05 -1.38 -18.57
CA SER A 9 -1.03 -2.69 -19.25
C SER A 9 0.41 -3.11 -19.48
N PRO A 10 0.98 -3.99 -18.61
CA PRO A 10 2.32 -4.50 -18.79
C PRO A 10 2.46 -5.29 -20.10
N ARG A 11 3.57 -5.06 -20.82
CA ARG A 11 3.88 -5.76 -22.07
C ARG A 11 4.88 -6.89 -21.92
N SER A 12 5.51 -7.02 -20.73
CA SER A 12 6.44 -8.10 -20.44
C SER A 12 5.73 -9.46 -20.53
N GLU A 13 6.48 -10.49 -20.99
CA GLU A 13 5.98 -11.86 -20.95
C GLU A 13 5.66 -12.28 -19.52
N SER A 14 4.65 -13.16 -19.38
CA SER A 14 4.26 -13.71 -18.09
C SER A 14 5.35 -14.66 -17.57
N ASP A 15 5.80 -14.44 -16.35
CA ASP A 15 6.71 -15.31 -15.61
C ASP A 15 6.17 -15.46 -14.18
N ARG A 16 5.13 -16.30 -14.06
CA ARG A 16 4.44 -16.50 -12.79
C ARG A 16 5.25 -17.33 -11.83
N ARG A 17 5.31 -16.87 -10.60
CA ARG A 17 5.98 -17.57 -9.49
C ARG A 17 5.09 -17.59 -8.27
N ARG A 18 5.16 -18.66 -7.51
CA ARG A 18 4.36 -18.86 -6.30
C ARG A 18 5.27 -19.02 -5.10
N PHE A 19 4.90 -18.41 -3.99
CA PHE A 19 5.59 -18.55 -2.71
C PHE A 19 4.61 -18.44 -1.54
N GLU A 20 5.04 -18.89 -0.35
CA GLU A 20 4.32 -18.72 0.90
C GLU A 20 5.02 -17.67 1.78
N ALA A 21 4.23 -16.95 2.57
CA ALA A 21 4.72 -16.03 3.58
C ALA A 21 3.82 -16.07 4.82
N VAL A 22 4.41 -15.89 6.00
CA VAL A 22 3.67 -15.69 7.24
C VAL A 22 3.66 -14.19 7.54
N LEU A 23 2.47 -13.60 7.53
CA LEU A 23 2.25 -12.17 7.74
C LEU A 23 1.18 -11.99 8.82
N LEU A 24 1.49 -11.24 9.89
CA LEU A 24 0.61 -11.04 11.04
C LEU A 24 0.08 -12.38 11.61
N GLY A 25 0.94 -13.40 11.64
CA GLY A 25 0.60 -14.73 12.14
C GLY A 25 -0.25 -15.58 11.19
N ARG A 26 -0.51 -15.12 9.98
CA ARG A 26 -1.29 -15.84 8.96
C ARG A 26 -0.38 -16.35 7.86
N ARG A 27 -0.50 -17.64 7.52
CA ARG A 27 0.20 -18.23 6.37
C ARG A 27 -0.60 -17.94 5.10
N LEU A 28 0.00 -17.21 4.18
CA LEU A 28 -0.60 -16.82 2.91
C LEU A 28 0.21 -17.35 1.74
N THR A 29 -0.45 -17.78 0.69
CA THR A 29 0.17 -18.20 -0.56
C THR A 29 -0.05 -17.13 -1.61
N PHE A 30 1.04 -16.63 -2.18
CA PHE A 30 1.01 -15.59 -3.20
C PHE A 30 1.53 -16.10 -4.54
N GLU A 31 0.92 -15.63 -5.61
CA GLU A 31 1.46 -15.70 -6.97
C GLU A 31 1.84 -14.30 -7.43
N THR A 32 3.01 -14.20 -8.05
CA THR A 32 3.54 -12.97 -8.66
C THR A 32 3.83 -13.21 -10.14
N ASP A 33 4.10 -12.13 -10.88
CA ASP A 33 4.36 -12.21 -12.31
C ASP A 33 5.38 -11.16 -12.75
N ALA A 34 5.90 -11.29 -13.96
CA ALA A 34 6.72 -10.27 -14.61
C ALA A 34 5.94 -8.94 -14.71
N GLY A 35 6.63 -7.82 -14.57
CA GLY A 35 6.01 -6.49 -14.55
C GLY A 35 5.32 -6.13 -13.25
N VAL A 36 5.41 -6.97 -12.22
CA VAL A 36 4.92 -6.72 -10.87
C VAL A 36 6.11 -6.71 -9.90
N PHE A 37 6.09 -5.77 -8.95
CA PHE A 37 7.17 -5.56 -8.00
C PHE A 37 7.35 -6.76 -7.06
N SER A 38 8.61 -7.07 -6.72
CA SER A 38 8.97 -8.08 -5.72
C SER A 38 8.56 -9.52 -6.06
N LYS A 39 9.15 -10.07 -7.10
CA LYS A 39 8.87 -11.43 -7.60
C LYS A 39 9.32 -12.57 -6.69
N SER A 40 10.26 -12.34 -5.78
CA SER A 40 10.93 -13.40 -5.02
C SER A 40 10.47 -13.55 -3.57
N GLY A 41 9.35 -12.94 -3.22
CA GLY A 41 8.80 -12.94 -1.87
C GLY A 41 8.33 -11.56 -1.47
N VAL A 42 7.75 -11.44 -0.28
CA VAL A 42 7.36 -10.13 0.26
C VAL A 42 8.62 -9.34 0.58
N ASP A 43 8.76 -8.17 -0.03
CA ASP A 43 9.91 -7.32 0.22
C ASP A 43 9.96 -6.82 1.67
N PHE A 44 11.15 -6.51 2.14
CA PHE A 44 11.39 -6.13 3.53
C PHE A 44 10.59 -4.89 3.93
N GLY A 45 10.51 -3.89 3.06
CA GLY A 45 9.77 -2.66 3.34
C GLY A 45 8.27 -2.89 3.54
N SER A 46 7.65 -3.67 2.66
CA SER A 46 6.23 -4.05 2.79
C SER A 46 5.97 -4.86 4.06
N ARG A 47 6.86 -5.79 4.40
CA ARG A 47 6.78 -6.57 5.64
C ARG A 47 6.87 -5.67 6.87
N LEU A 48 7.83 -4.74 6.89
CA LEU A 48 7.98 -3.78 7.98
C LEU A 48 6.73 -2.90 8.13
N LEU A 49 6.15 -2.45 7.02
CA LEU A 49 4.90 -1.67 7.02
C LEU A 49 3.74 -2.47 7.62
N ILE A 50 3.56 -3.71 7.17
CA ILE A 50 2.51 -4.61 7.67
C ILE A 50 2.63 -4.82 9.19
N GLU A 51 3.83 -5.02 9.69
CA GLU A 51 4.10 -5.27 11.11
C GLU A 51 3.97 -4.00 11.97
N THR A 52 4.23 -2.82 11.39
CA THR A 52 4.25 -1.55 12.13
C THR A 52 2.88 -0.88 12.18
N ALA A 53 2.10 -0.96 11.10
CA ALA A 53 0.82 -0.28 11.01
C ALA A 53 -0.17 -0.83 12.04
N ASP A 54 -0.75 0.07 12.82
CA ASP A 54 -1.81 -0.24 13.78
C ASP A 54 -3.16 0.03 13.13
N ILE A 55 -3.86 -1.05 12.81
CA ILE A 55 -5.15 -1.01 12.11
C ILE A 55 -6.27 -1.36 13.10
N PRO A 56 -7.19 -0.43 13.39
CA PRO A 56 -8.31 -0.69 14.27
C PRO A 56 -9.24 -1.79 13.73
N ASP A 57 -9.88 -2.52 14.62
CA ASP A 57 -10.93 -3.47 14.24
C ASP A 57 -12.08 -2.71 13.54
N GLY A 58 -12.63 -3.32 12.49
CA GLY A 58 -13.72 -2.73 11.71
C GLY A 58 -13.32 -1.54 10.83
N ALA A 59 -12.01 -1.22 10.73
CA ALA A 59 -11.53 -0.08 9.94
C ALA A 59 -11.82 -0.22 8.45
N ARG A 60 -12.06 0.92 7.82
CA ARG A 60 -12.03 1.08 6.37
C ARG A 60 -10.59 1.35 5.96
N VAL A 61 -9.98 0.42 5.26
CA VAL A 61 -8.56 0.43 4.92
C VAL A 61 -8.36 0.57 3.42
N LEU A 62 -7.39 1.37 3.01
CA LEU A 62 -7.01 1.54 1.62
C LEU A 62 -5.52 1.19 1.45
N ASP A 63 -5.23 0.29 0.53
CA ASP A 63 -3.88 -0.07 0.08
C ASP A 63 -3.65 0.53 -1.32
N VAL A 64 -2.78 1.54 -1.41
CA VAL A 64 -2.50 2.25 -2.65
C VAL A 64 -1.23 1.72 -3.29
N GLY A 65 -1.34 1.26 -4.54
CA GLY A 65 -0.26 0.58 -5.23
C GLY A 65 -0.05 -0.83 -4.70
N CYS A 66 -1.13 -1.61 -4.67
CA CYS A 66 -1.19 -2.87 -3.92
C CYS A 66 -0.32 -4.00 -4.49
N GLY A 67 0.11 -3.89 -5.75
CA GLY A 67 0.86 -4.97 -6.40
C GLY A 67 0.04 -6.26 -6.45
N TYR A 68 0.72 -7.37 -6.17
CA TYR A 68 0.06 -8.69 -6.08
C TYR A 68 -0.69 -8.91 -4.77
N GLY A 69 -0.70 -7.93 -3.84
CA GLY A 69 -1.59 -7.86 -2.71
C GLY A 69 -1.03 -8.12 -1.31
N PRO A 70 0.30 -8.09 -1.05
CA PRO A 70 0.83 -8.52 0.25
C PRO A 70 0.34 -7.69 1.43
N ILE A 71 0.29 -6.36 1.30
CA ILE A 71 -0.11 -5.47 2.40
C ILE A 71 -1.60 -5.61 2.69
N GLY A 72 -2.45 -5.36 1.70
CA GLY A 72 -3.89 -5.37 1.88
C GLY A 72 -4.43 -6.74 2.27
N LEU A 73 -3.91 -7.82 1.68
CA LEU A 73 -4.35 -9.19 1.98
C LEU A 73 -3.90 -9.65 3.37
N ALA A 74 -2.70 -9.27 3.81
CA ALA A 74 -2.24 -9.56 5.17
C ALA A 74 -3.14 -8.90 6.22
N ILE A 75 -3.49 -7.63 6.02
CA ILE A 75 -4.39 -6.90 6.91
C ILE A 75 -5.78 -7.50 6.89
N ALA A 76 -6.34 -7.78 5.72
CA ALA A 76 -7.67 -8.36 5.59
C ALA A 76 -7.77 -9.74 6.25
N ALA A 77 -6.74 -10.58 6.11
CA ALA A 77 -6.68 -11.88 6.76
C ALA A 77 -6.59 -11.77 8.29
N ALA A 78 -5.78 -10.84 8.79
CA ALA A 78 -5.58 -10.64 10.23
C ALA A 78 -6.72 -9.87 10.90
N ARG A 79 -7.48 -9.08 10.16
CA ARG A 79 -8.60 -8.25 10.63
C ARG A 79 -9.86 -8.56 9.83
N PRO A 80 -10.55 -9.67 10.12
CA PRO A 80 -11.74 -10.08 9.33
C PRO A 80 -12.89 -9.07 9.35
N SER A 81 -12.97 -8.21 10.37
CA SER A 81 -13.95 -7.13 10.46
C SER A 81 -13.60 -5.88 9.66
N ALA A 82 -12.35 -5.74 9.21
CA ALA A 82 -11.94 -4.63 8.38
C ALA A 82 -12.50 -4.77 6.95
N ARG A 83 -12.68 -3.62 6.29
CA ARG A 83 -13.01 -3.55 4.86
C ARG A 83 -11.81 -2.97 4.15
N VAL A 84 -11.14 -3.78 3.35
CA VAL A 84 -9.90 -3.40 2.69
C VAL A 84 -10.15 -3.17 1.21
N THR A 85 -9.87 -1.96 0.75
CA THR A 85 -9.85 -1.62 -0.68
C THR A 85 -8.41 -1.55 -1.13
N MET A 86 -8.12 -2.18 -2.27
CA MET A 86 -6.77 -2.28 -2.81
C MET A 86 -6.75 -1.73 -4.23
N LEU A 87 -5.83 -0.82 -4.51
CA LEU A 87 -5.74 -0.11 -5.78
C LEU A 87 -4.37 -0.31 -6.42
N ASP A 88 -4.34 -0.49 -7.72
CA ASP A 88 -3.12 -0.44 -8.52
C ASP A 88 -3.43 0.07 -9.93
N ILE A 89 -2.51 0.84 -10.51
CA ILE A 89 -2.63 1.29 -11.90
C ILE A 89 -2.32 0.16 -12.89
N ASN A 90 -1.55 -0.83 -12.45
CA ASN A 90 -1.12 -1.99 -13.24
C ASN A 90 -2.21 -3.06 -13.23
N GLU A 91 -2.85 -3.29 -14.38
CA GLU A 91 -3.96 -4.25 -14.51
C GLU A 91 -3.53 -5.70 -14.20
N ARG A 92 -2.28 -6.08 -14.53
CA ARG A 92 -1.74 -7.40 -14.20
C ARG A 92 -1.63 -7.59 -12.69
N ALA A 93 -1.19 -6.55 -11.97
CA ALA A 93 -1.14 -6.56 -10.50
C ALA A 93 -2.54 -6.74 -9.89
N VAL A 94 -3.54 -6.02 -10.39
CA VAL A 94 -4.94 -6.15 -9.94
C VAL A 94 -5.44 -7.58 -10.14
N GLY A 95 -5.19 -8.18 -11.28
CA GLY A 95 -5.55 -9.57 -11.57
C GLY A 95 -4.88 -10.56 -10.61
N LEU A 96 -3.59 -10.37 -10.32
CA LEU A 96 -2.86 -11.19 -9.35
C LEU A 96 -3.40 -11.02 -7.93
N ALA A 97 -3.66 -9.78 -7.50
CA ALA A 97 -4.19 -9.51 -6.17
C ALA A 97 -5.57 -10.17 -5.97
N ARG A 98 -6.44 -10.12 -6.97
CA ARG A 98 -7.74 -10.80 -6.95
C ARG A 98 -7.59 -12.31 -6.86
N ALA A 99 -6.71 -12.90 -7.65
CA ALA A 99 -6.43 -14.34 -7.62
C ALA A 99 -5.83 -14.76 -6.27
N ASN A 100 -4.96 -13.95 -5.69
CA ASN A 100 -4.36 -14.20 -4.37
C ASN A 100 -5.40 -14.08 -3.25
N ALA A 101 -6.32 -13.13 -3.32
CA ALA A 101 -7.44 -13.03 -2.37
C ALA A 101 -8.29 -14.30 -2.40
N GLU A 102 -8.68 -14.77 -3.57
CA GLU A 102 -9.47 -15.98 -3.75
C GLU A 102 -8.71 -17.21 -3.26
N ARG A 103 -7.45 -17.36 -3.62
CA ARG A 103 -6.59 -18.49 -3.21
C ARG A 103 -6.50 -18.63 -1.69
N ASN A 104 -6.49 -17.51 -0.96
CA ASN A 104 -6.38 -17.48 0.50
C ASN A 104 -7.76 -17.39 1.19
N GLY A 105 -8.87 -17.44 0.47
CA GLY A 105 -10.21 -17.35 1.02
C GLY A 105 -10.54 -15.99 1.67
N ILE A 106 -9.86 -14.91 1.23
CA ILE A 106 -10.05 -13.57 1.77
C ILE A 106 -11.19 -12.89 1.01
N ARG A 107 -12.26 -12.49 1.72
CA ARG A 107 -13.49 -11.96 1.14
C ARG A 107 -13.78 -10.50 1.50
N ASN A 108 -13.13 -9.96 2.52
CA ASN A 108 -13.32 -8.59 2.99
C ASN A 108 -12.45 -7.58 2.24
N VAL A 109 -12.26 -7.80 0.95
CA VAL A 109 -11.46 -6.96 0.06
C VAL A 109 -12.24 -6.56 -1.19
N THR A 110 -11.94 -5.36 -1.68
CA THR A 110 -12.36 -4.85 -2.99
C THR A 110 -11.10 -4.41 -3.72
N ILE A 111 -10.83 -4.97 -4.89
CA ILE A 111 -9.57 -4.75 -5.62
C ILE A 111 -9.88 -4.12 -6.97
N LEU A 112 -9.35 -2.94 -7.24
CA LEU A 112 -9.70 -2.12 -8.41
C LEU A 112 -8.45 -1.58 -9.11
N ALA A 113 -8.51 -1.52 -10.44
CA ALA A 113 -7.57 -0.72 -11.22
C ALA A 113 -7.84 0.76 -10.97
N SER A 114 -6.81 1.55 -10.69
CA SER A 114 -6.94 2.98 -10.39
C SER A 114 -5.66 3.72 -10.65
N ASP A 115 -5.76 4.91 -11.25
CA ASP A 115 -4.69 5.89 -11.26
C ASP A 115 -4.77 6.70 -9.96
N GLY A 116 -3.81 6.47 -9.05
CA GLY A 116 -3.90 7.01 -7.69
C GLY A 116 -5.17 6.53 -7.00
N LEU A 117 -5.91 7.46 -6.38
CA LEU A 117 -7.18 7.19 -5.70
C LEU A 117 -8.43 7.49 -6.54
N GLU A 118 -8.29 7.62 -7.86
CA GLU A 118 -9.40 8.01 -8.73
C GLU A 118 -10.62 7.08 -8.62
N ALA A 119 -10.40 5.78 -8.54
CA ALA A 119 -11.47 4.78 -8.45
C ALA A 119 -12.29 4.83 -7.15
N VAL A 120 -11.75 5.46 -6.11
CA VAL A 120 -12.41 5.59 -4.79
C VAL A 120 -12.74 7.04 -4.44
N ARG A 121 -12.82 7.92 -5.43
CA ARG A 121 -13.17 9.32 -5.23
C ARG A 121 -14.50 9.44 -4.46
N GLY A 122 -14.51 10.27 -3.42
CA GLY A 122 -15.67 10.47 -2.55
C GLY A 122 -15.79 9.44 -1.41
N GLN A 123 -14.99 8.40 -1.40
CA GLN A 123 -14.94 7.47 -0.26
C GLN A 123 -13.98 7.95 0.81
N THR A 124 -14.25 7.54 2.05
CA THR A 124 -13.47 7.93 3.24
C THR A 124 -12.91 6.68 3.93
N PHE A 125 -11.65 6.79 4.37
CA PHE A 125 -10.92 5.67 4.99
C PHE A 125 -10.39 6.04 6.37
N ASP A 126 -10.26 5.04 7.22
CA ASP A 126 -9.68 5.19 8.57
C ASP A 126 -8.16 4.97 8.55
N ALA A 127 -7.68 4.17 7.62
CA ALA A 127 -6.26 3.93 7.39
C ALA A 127 -5.96 3.82 5.90
N VAL A 128 -4.89 4.47 5.48
CA VAL A 128 -4.33 4.34 4.13
C VAL A 128 -2.89 3.87 4.26
N LEU A 129 -2.52 2.82 3.52
CA LEU A 129 -1.16 2.29 3.49
C LEU A 129 -0.62 2.37 2.08
N THR A 130 0.66 2.69 1.95
CA THR A 130 1.32 2.66 0.65
C THR A 130 2.81 2.33 0.76
N ASN A 131 3.26 1.47 -0.13
CA ASN A 131 4.64 1.36 -0.55
C ASN A 131 4.72 2.08 -1.90
N PRO A 132 5.05 3.38 -1.91
CA PRO A 132 4.79 4.22 -3.07
C PRO A 132 5.71 3.89 -4.25
N PRO A 133 5.26 4.16 -5.49
CA PRO A 133 6.03 3.87 -6.70
C PRO A 133 7.14 4.92 -6.92
N ILE A 134 8.26 4.77 -6.20
CA ILE A 134 9.38 5.72 -6.22
C ILE A 134 9.91 5.96 -7.64
N ARG A 135 9.95 4.91 -8.47
CA ARG A 135 10.43 5.00 -9.87
C ARG A 135 9.54 5.81 -10.78
N ALA A 136 8.27 6.00 -10.41
CA ALA A 136 7.35 6.85 -11.16
C ALA A 136 7.63 8.34 -10.99
N GLY A 137 8.47 8.70 -10.00
CA GLY A 137 8.91 10.06 -9.73
C GLY A 137 8.22 10.69 -8.53
N LYS A 138 8.86 11.72 -8.02
CA LYS A 138 8.44 12.49 -6.84
C LYS A 138 7.02 13.07 -6.98
N ALA A 139 6.67 13.58 -8.16
CA ALA A 139 5.35 14.18 -8.41
C ALA A 139 4.21 13.16 -8.23
N VAL A 140 4.41 11.92 -8.70
CA VAL A 140 3.43 10.83 -8.53
C VAL A 140 3.28 10.46 -7.06
N VAL A 141 4.39 10.30 -6.34
CA VAL A 141 4.39 9.98 -4.90
C VAL A 141 3.68 11.06 -4.10
N HIS A 142 3.98 12.33 -4.35
CA HIS A 142 3.36 13.47 -3.65
C HIS A 142 1.87 13.58 -3.96
N ARG A 143 1.45 13.31 -5.20
CA ARG A 143 0.02 13.25 -5.55
C ARG A 143 -0.71 12.17 -4.76
N ILE A 144 -0.12 10.98 -4.60
CA ILE A 144 -0.71 9.92 -3.77
C ILE A 144 -0.90 10.41 -2.33
N PHE A 145 0.06 11.11 -1.75
CA PHE A 145 -0.07 11.67 -0.40
C PHE A 145 -1.17 12.72 -0.29
N GLU A 146 -1.28 13.60 -1.28
CA GLU A 146 -2.35 14.62 -1.34
C GLU A 146 -3.73 13.97 -1.41
N GLU A 147 -3.91 13.01 -2.31
CA GLU A 147 -5.17 12.28 -2.48
C GLU A 147 -5.51 11.46 -1.22
N ALA A 148 -4.52 10.82 -0.61
CA ALA A 148 -4.69 10.07 0.63
C ALA A 148 -5.14 10.96 1.79
N HIS A 149 -4.51 12.14 1.94
CA HIS A 149 -4.92 13.12 2.94
C HIS A 149 -6.40 13.48 2.78
N GLY A 150 -6.83 13.75 1.54
CA GLY A 150 -8.24 14.10 1.24
C GLY A 150 -9.23 12.95 1.46
N ALA A 151 -8.78 11.71 1.38
CA ALA A 151 -9.60 10.51 1.55
C ALA A 151 -9.65 9.98 2.99
N LEU A 152 -8.82 10.50 3.89
CA LEU A 152 -8.82 10.09 5.30
C LEU A 152 -9.96 10.74 6.07
N ALA A 153 -10.62 9.96 6.93
CA ALA A 153 -11.51 10.49 7.96
C ALA A 153 -10.70 11.32 8.98
N PRO A 154 -11.33 12.26 9.69
CA PRO A 154 -10.68 12.91 10.83
C PRO A 154 -10.14 11.86 11.81
N GLY A 155 -8.88 12.02 12.23
CA GLY A 155 -8.16 11.03 13.04
C GLY A 155 -7.65 9.79 12.28
N GLY A 156 -7.96 9.66 11.00
CA GLY A 156 -7.42 8.61 10.14
C GLY A 156 -5.93 8.77 9.89
N VAL A 157 -5.26 7.68 9.55
CA VAL A 157 -3.80 7.62 9.48
C VAL A 157 -3.33 7.13 8.12
N LEU A 158 -2.36 7.84 7.56
CA LEU A 158 -1.57 7.41 6.41
C LEU A 158 -0.26 6.76 6.90
N TRP A 159 -0.02 5.54 6.45
CA TRP A 159 1.19 4.78 6.71
C TRP A 159 1.99 4.63 5.41
N VAL A 160 3.24 5.07 5.42
CA VAL A 160 4.12 5.04 4.24
C VAL A 160 5.40 4.32 4.59
N VAL A 161 5.81 3.36 3.75
CA VAL A 161 7.16 2.81 3.80
C VAL A 161 8.00 3.41 2.68
N ILE A 162 9.21 3.86 3.02
CA ILE A 162 10.13 4.45 2.05
C ILE A 162 11.58 4.25 2.50
N GLN A 163 12.46 3.94 1.55
CA GLN A 163 13.89 3.87 1.85
C GLN A 163 14.46 5.27 2.09
N LYS A 164 15.34 5.39 3.08
CA LYS A 164 16.08 6.64 3.35
C LYS A 164 16.76 7.19 2.10
N LYS A 165 17.43 6.32 1.35
CA LYS A 165 18.16 6.68 0.11
C LYS A 165 17.25 7.00 -1.08
N GLN A 166 15.97 6.68 -1.02
CA GLN A 166 15.01 6.85 -2.12
C GLN A 166 13.98 7.95 -1.84
N GLY A 167 14.30 8.90 -0.97
CA GLY A 167 13.52 10.10 -0.79
C GLY A 167 12.72 10.18 0.51
N ALA A 168 13.07 9.43 1.56
CA ALA A 168 12.40 9.53 2.85
C ALA A 168 12.36 10.96 3.42
N PRO A 169 13.45 11.78 3.37
CA PRO A 169 13.38 13.15 3.84
C PRO A 169 12.39 14.03 3.07
N SER A 170 12.32 13.86 1.75
CA SER A 170 11.36 14.60 0.89
C SER A 170 9.92 14.16 1.16
N ALA A 171 9.70 12.85 1.37
CA ALA A 171 8.39 12.32 1.73
C ALA A 171 7.93 12.87 3.08
N ALA A 172 8.79 12.85 4.10
CA ALA A 172 8.48 13.40 5.41
C ALA A 172 8.10 14.88 5.34
N ALA A 173 8.87 15.68 4.59
CA ALA A 173 8.59 17.11 4.40
C ALA A 173 7.23 17.35 3.72
N LYS A 174 6.88 16.55 2.71
CA LYS A 174 5.57 16.65 2.04
C LYS A 174 4.43 16.25 2.98
N LEU A 175 4.61 15.20 3.77
CA LEU A 175 3.60 14.80 4.76
C LEU A 175 3.40 15.88 5.83
N GLU A 176 4.47 16.50 6.31
CA GLU A 176 4.38 17.62 7.26
C GLU A 176 3.64 18.84 6.68
N GLU A 177 3.87 19.14 5.41
CA GLU A 177 3.15 20.18 4.68
C GLU A 177 1.63 19.90 4.65
N LEU A 178 1.24 18.64 4.39
CA LEU A 178 -0.17 18.24 4.24
C LEU A 178 -0.89 18.06 5.59
N PHE A 179 -0.23 17.42 6.54
CA PHE A 179 -0.83 16.97 7.80
C PHE A 179 -0.53 17.86 9.01
N GLY A 180 0.49 18.73 8.92
CA GLY A 180 1.06 19.44 10.05
C GLY A 180 2.22 18.65 10.67
N ALA A 181 3.32 19.32 11.01
CA ALA A 181 4.52 18.67 11.55
C ALA A 181 4.25 17.89 12.85
N GLU A 182 3.35 18.37 13.68
CA GLU A 182 2.93 17.73 14.93
C GLU A 182 2.17 16.43 14.74
N HIS A 183 1.66 16.17 13.53
CA HIS A 183 0.88 14.98 13.18
C HIS A 183 1.68 13.95 12.39
N VAL A 184 2.94 14.21 12.12
CA VAL A 184 3.82 13.32 11.34
C VAL A 184 4.96 12.82 12.21
N ARG A 185 5.18 11.50 12.20
CA ARG A 185 6.31 10.90 12.91
C ARG A 185 6.86 9.68 12.17
N MET A 186 8.10 9.34 12.43
CA MET A 186 8.69 8.08 12.03
C MET A 186 8.29 7.00 13.04
N ALA A 187 7.41 6.08 12.63
CA ALA A 187 6.88 5.03 13.49
C ALA A 187 7.84 3.85 13.66
N ALA A 188 8.68 3.58 12.67
CA ALA A 188 9.71 2.55 12.71
C ALA A 188 10.80 2.84 11.68
N ARG A 189 11.98 2.28 11.90
CA ARG A 189 13.05 2.22 10.91
C ARG A 189 13.83 0.92 11.10
N ASP A 190 14.17 0.29 10.01
CA ASP A 190 14.99 -0.91 10.00
C ASP A 190 15.63 -1.10 8.61
N LYS A 191 16.90 -1.50 8.59
CA LYS A 191 17.66 -1.78 7.35
C LYS A 191 17.53 -0.70 6.27
N GLY A 192 17.52 0.57 6.69
CA GLY A 192 17.39 1.71 5.77
C GLY A 192 15.97 2.02 5.29
N TYR A 193 14.96 1.29 5.75
CA TYR A 193 13.54 1.60 5.53
C TYR A 193 12.98 2.41 6.68
N HIS A 194 12.20 3.44 6.33
CA HIS A 194 11.45 4.25 7.29
C HIS A 194 9.95 3.99 7.11
N ILE A 195 9.24 3.81 8.22
CA ILE A 195 7.79 3.86 8.26
C ILE A 195 7.38 5.23 8.77
N LEU A 196 6.74 6.01 7.91
CA LEU A 196 6.20 7.32 8.26
C LEU A 196 4.71 7.17 8.58
N ARG A 197 4.29 7.82 9.66
CA ARG A 197 2.91 7.86 10.11
C ARG A 197 2.43 9.30 10.09
N ALA A 198 1.35 9.56 9.37
CA ALA A 198 0.74 10.88 9.28
C ALA A 198 -0.75 10.78 9.64
N GLU A 199 -1.17 11.48 10.69
CA GLU A 199 -2.53 11.47 11.17
C GLU A 199 -3.28 12.71 10.72
N ARG A 200 -4.45 12.53 10.12
CA ARG A 200 -5.32 13.64 9.79
C ARG A 200 -5.92 14.22 11.07
N ALA A 201 -5.76 15.55 11.27
CA ALA A 201 -6.30 16.24 12.42
C ALA A 201 -7.80 15.99 12.61
N ASN A 202 -8.22 15.84 13.86
CA ASN A 202 -9.63 15.88 14.22
C ASN A 202 -10.10 17.34 14.09
N ASN A 203 -10.99 17.62 13.15
CA ASN A 203 -11.68 18.90 13.12
C ASN A 203 -12.69 18.91 14.27
N CYS A 204 -12.39 19.67 15.31
CA CYS A 204 -13.39 20.01 16.33
C CYS A 204 -14.38 21.01 15.76
#